data_e771bb823290ad90443a29eb287240d3
#
_entry.id   e771bb823290ad90443a29eb287240d3
#
_cell.length_a   1.000
_cell.length_b   1.000
_cell.length_c   1.000
_cell.angle_alpha   90.00
_cell.angle_beta   90.00
_cell.angle_gamma   90.00
#
_symmetry.space_group_name_H-M   'P 1'
#
loop_
_entity.id
_entity.type
_entity.pdbx_description
1 polymer ?
#
loop_
_entity_poly.entity_id
_entity_poly.type
_entity_poly.pdbx_seq_one_letter_code
_entity_poly.pdbx_strand_id
1 'polypeptide(L)'
;MKHLLLVASAGAALVACANVETADVPEEVVETTAAETEEAVEEVTEIVEAAAPELCLDAGPQTPRDISSVVGLNTVTFPKAPPSSSMNLCNIHTHTNAEHKGPGFSVFVDATDNGGYACNETAELSAAELAPSEGAYKGVVPGQTIEVHWVHTTCDATPGEGLGACVPEGCTDPLLRVEAQTFLVVNDANALDFTEMAAVVEEKGGFYQAGMIPSDTGTPVTFPGSTTGPSYTQAVCSPAQVTWNVRPMCAKLDINSLHKWAAEGNVFNETASHGVRQLVTAPELLSPIQ
;
A
#
# COMPACT_ATOMS: atom_id res chain seq x y z
N MET A 1 -53.30 -22.52 30.33
CA MET A 1 -53.58 -23.94 30.58
C MET A 1 -52.84 -24.77 29.53
N LYS A 2 -52.19 -25.81 30.05
CA LYS A 2 -51.49 -26.92 29.43
C LYS A 2 -49.99 -26.66 29.11
N HIS A 3 -49.25 -27.13 30.10
CA HIS A 3 -47.83 -27.50 30.05
C HIS A 3 -47.59 -28.65 29.12
N LEU A 4 -46.44 -28.70 28.47
CA LEU A 4 -45.81 -29.96 28.12
C LEU A 4 -44.31 -29.86 28.29
N LEU A 5 -43.78 -30.84 29.06
CA LEU A 5 -42.43 -30.97 29.54
C LEU A 5 -41.48 -31.47 28.44
N LEU A 6 -40.23 -30.97 28.58
CA LEU A 6 -39.02 -31.52 27.96
C LEU A 6 -38.67 -32.89 28.52
N VAL A 7 -38.11 -33.74 27.66
CA VAL A 7 -37.28 -34.89 28.06
C VAL A 7 -35.91 -34.72 27.37
N ALA A 8 -34.89 -34.60 28.20
CA ALA A 8 -33.47 -34.62 27.80
C ALA A 8 -33.00 -36.09 27.82
N SER A 9 -32.34 -36.53 26.77
CA SER A 9 -31.57 -37.78 26.75
C SER A 9 -30.11 -37.50 26.53
N ALA A 10 -29.31 -37.80 27.57
CA ALA A 10 -27.86 -37.81 27.52
C ALA A 10 -27.35 -39.12 26.93
N GLY A 11 -26.60 -39.05 25.85
CA GLY A 11 -25.89 -40.17 25.27
C GLY A 11 -24.42 -40.14 25.68
N ALA A 12 -23.99 -41.09 26.49
CA ALA A 12 -22.59 -41.31 26.83
C ALA A 12 -21.93 -42.16 25.73
N ALA A 13 -20.86 -41.64 25.13
CA ALA A 13 -19.99 -42.39 24.22
C ALA A 13 -18.83 -43.00 25.01
N LEU A 14 -18.79 -44.34 25.03
CA LEU A 14 -17.68 -45.13 25.54
C LEU A 14 -16.53 -45.10 24.54
N VAL A 15 -15.34 -44.67 25.01
CA VAL A 15 -14.06 -44.82 24.31
C VAL A 15 -13.52 -46.21 24.57
N ALA A 16 -13.41 -47.02 23.54
CA ALA A 16 -12.72 -48.31 23.58
C ALA A 16 -11.20 -48.10 23.33
N CYS A 17 -10.39 -48.47 24.32
CA CYS A 17 -8.96 -48.60 24.18
C CYS A 17 -8.64 -49.85 23.35
N ALA A 18 -8.03 -49.70 22.17
CA ALA A 18 -7.44 -50.79 21.44
C ALA A 18 -5.95 -50.91 21.83
N ASN A 19 -5.58 -52.10 22.29
CA ASN A 19 -4.20 -52.50 22.55
C ASN A 19 -3.43 -52.55 21.23
N VAL A 20 -2.31 -51.83 21.16
CA VAL A 20 -1.34 -51.99 20.05
C VAL A 20 -0.29 -53.00 20.54
N GLU A 21 -0.26 -54.15 19.83
CA GLU A 21 0.72 -55.19 20.00
C GLU A 21 2.08 -54.65 19.51
N THR A 22 3.09 -54.73 20.35
CA THR A 22 4.49 -54.38 20.00
C THR A 22 5.10 -55.49 19.15
N ALA A 23 5.33 -55.19 17.85
CA ALA A 23 6.13 -56.08 17.01
C ALA A 23 7.63 -55.90 17.32
N ASP A 24 8.31 -57.00 17.64
CA ASP A 24 9.75 -57.11 17.79
C ASP A 24 10.47 -56.68 16.49
N VAL A 25 11.31 -55.65 16.55
CA VAL A 25 12.23 -55.30 15.48
C VAL A 25 13.61 -55.80 15.89
N PRO A 26 14.29 -56.65 15.10
CA PRO A 26 15.64 -57.10 15.44
C PRO A 26 16.64 -55.92 15.37
N GLU A 27 17.42 -55.80 16.42
CA GLU A 27 18.54 -54.87 16.55
C GLU A 27 19.66 -55.22 15.61
N GLU A 28 19.73 -54.60 14.42
CA GLU A 28 20.88 -54.66 13.53
C GLU A 28 21.88 -53.56 13.98
N VAL A 29 22.94 -53.99 14.63
CA VAL A 29 24.07 -53.15 15.01
C VAL A 29 24.83 -52.77 13.74
N VAL A 30 24.60 -51.58 13.24
CA VAL A 30 25.41 -50.96 12.20
C VAL A 30 26.62 -50.30 12.87
N GLU A 31 27.75 -50.95 12.77
CA GLU A 31 29.06 -50.38 13.15
C GLU A 31 29.45 -49.34 12.09
N THR A 32 29.08 -48.08 12.30
CA THR A 32 29.55 -46.97 11.46
C THR A 32 30.98 -46.62 11.87
N THR A 33 31.88 -46.82 10.94
CA THR A 33 33.31 -46.48 11.08
C THR A 33 33.47 -44.95 11.13
N ALA A 34 34.35 -44.47 12.00
CA ALA A 34 34.62 -43.07 12.29
C ALA A 34 35.12 -42.21 11.09
N ALA A 35 35.15 -42.75 9.91
CA ALA A 35 35.60 -42.05 8.70
C ALA A 35 34.47 -41.34 7.91
N GLU A 36 33.18 -41.71 8.13
CA GLU A 36 32.06 -41.10 7.41
C GLU A 36 31.49 -39.82 8.10
N THR A 37 31.95 -39.52 9.32
CA THR A 37 31.46 -38.33 10.06
C THR A 37 32.29 -37.09 9.82
N GLU A 38 33.48 -37.15 9.23
CA GLU A 38 34.28 -35.96 8.90
C GLU A 38 33.88 -35.31 7.56
N GLU A 39 33.40 -36.09 6.58
CA GLU A 39 32.99 -35.55 5.28
C GLU A 39 31.59 -34.85 5.35
N ALA A 40 30.74 -35.25 6.29
CA ALA A 40 29.40 -34.63 6.45
C ALA A 40 29.42 -33.27 7.20
N VAL A 41 30.54 -32.92 7.83
CA VAL A 41 30.68 -31.65 8.60
C VAL A 41 31.26 -30.54 7.74
N GLU A 42 31.96 -30.86 6.62
CA GLU A 42 32.51 -29.83 5.72
C GLU A 42 31.50 -29.27 4.73
N GLU A 43 30.40 -29.96 4.45
CA GLU A 43 29.37 -29.49 3.50
C GLU A 43 28.35 -28.54 4.12
N VAL A 44 28.38 -28.28 5.43
CA VAL A 44 27.43 -27.41 6.13
C VAL A 44 27.97 -25.97 6.38
N THR A 45 29.21 -25.66 5.99
CA THR A 45 29.84 -24.38 6.28
C THR A 45 29.91 -23.39 5.12
N GLU A 46 29.33 -23.68 3.98
CA GLU A 46 29.09 -22.65 2.96
C GLU A 46 27.64 -22.10 3.08
N ILE A 47 27.30 -21.58 4.26
CA ILE A 47 26.27 -20.57 4.34
C ILE A 47 26.89 -19.36 3.65
N VAL A 48 26.60 -19.19 2.36
CA VAL A 48 26.85 -17.94 1.64
C VAL A 48 26.13 -16.88 2.46
N GLU A 49 26.91 -16.12 3.24
CA GLU A 49 26.43 -14.93 3.92
C GLU A 49 25.95 -14.01 2.79
N ALA A 50 24.63 -14.01 2.55
CA ALA A 50 24.04 -13.14 1.56
C ALA A 50 24.49 -11.73 1.91
N ALA A 51 25.26 -11.11 1.04
CA ALA A 51 25.75 -9.76 1.27
C ALA A 51 24.54 -8.89 1.67
N ALA A 52 24.69 -8.14 2.78
CA ALA A 52 23.65 -7.24 3.22
C ALA A 52 23.25 -6.35 2.03
N PRO A 53 21.94 -6.15 1.80
CA PRO A 53 21.49 -5.35 0.66
C PRO A 53 22.15 -3.96 0.75
N GLU A 54 22.65 -3.47 -0.38
CA GLU A 54 23.17 -2.12 -0.46
C GLU A 54 22.03 -1.13 -0.17
N LEU A 55 22.26 -0.20 0.77
CA LEU A 55 21.30 0.82 1.16
C LEU A 55 21.83 2.22 0.85
N CYS A 56 20.98 3.08 0.35
CA CYS A 56 21.29 4.49 0.06
C CYS A 56 21.18 5.35 1.33
N LEU A 57 22.13 5.23 2.25
CA LEU A 57 22.07 5.81 3.60
C LEU A 57 22.26 7.34 3.66
N ASP A 58 22.71 7.99 2.59
CA ASP A 58 23.05 9.43 2.57
C ASP A 58 21.84 10.34 2.27
N ALA A 59 20.66 9.76 2.07
CA ALA A 59 19.43 10.50 1.78
C ALA A 59 18.53 10.60 3.02
N GLY A 60 17.57 11.53 2.95
CA GLY A 60 16.49 11.59 3.93
C GLY A 60 15.53 10.39 3.85
N PRO A 61 14.54 10.33 4.75
CA PRO A 61 13.59 9.22 4.82
C PRO A 61 12.97 8.88 3.47
N GLN A 62 12.85 7.59 3.19
CA GLN A 62 12.33 7.06 1.94
C GLN A 62 10.89 6.56 2.08
N THR A 63 10.20 6.44 0.95
CA THR A 63 8.82 6.00 0.80
C THR A 63 8.73 5.11 -0.46
N PRO A 64 7.76 4.17 -0.59
CA PRO A 64 6.62 3.91 0.31
C PRO A 64 6.98 3.05 1.52
N ARG A 65 6.10 2.98 2.51
CA ARG A 65 6.34 2.22 3.74
C ARG A 65 5.09 1.52 4.25
N ASP A 66 5.28 0.57 5.19
CA ASP A 66 4.19 0.06 6.03
C ASP A 66 3.82 1.15 7.06
N ILE A 67 2.62 1.73 6.94
CA ILE A 67 2.12 2.78 7.84
C ILE A 67 1.63 2.22 9.18
N SER A 68 1.50 0.89 9.30
CA SER A 68 1.21 0.21 10.57
C SER A 68 2.46 0.06 11.45
N SER A 69 3.63 0.20 10.86
CA SER A 69 4.92 0.12 11.57
C SER A 69 5.41 1.51 11.94
N VAL A 70 5.60 1.75 13.24
CA VAL A 70 6.17 3.01 13.75
C VAL A 70 7.70 3.07 13.66
N VAL A 71 8.34 1.95 13.32
CA VAL A 71 9.81 1.82 13.32
C VAL A 71 10.40 2.62 12.18
N GLY A 72 11.46 3.38 12.48
CA GLY A 72 12.30 4.08 11.54
C GLY A 72 13.54 4.60 12.25
N LEU A 73 14.69 4.48 11.62
CA LEU A 73 16.01 4.88 12.15
C LEU A 73 16.63 6.04 11.38
N ASN A 74 16.02 6.48 10.27
CA ASN A 74 16.49 7.64 9.53
C ASN A 74 16.18 8.92 10.32
N THR A 75 17.21 9.62 10.76
CA THR A 75 17.13 10.83 11.58
C THR A 75 17.35 12.12 10.79
N VAL A 76 17.52 12.02 9.48
CA VAL A 76 17.60 13.21 8.64
C VAL A 76 16.27 13.95 8.71
N THR A 77 16.30 15.21 9.09
CA THR A 77 15.12 16.04 9.27
C THR A 77 15.06 17.13 8.21
N PHE A 78 13.83 17.41 7.75
CA PHE A 78 13.53 18.55 6.90
C PHE A 78 12.22 19.20 7.37
N PRO A 79 11.94 20.45 6.97
CA PRO A 79 10.69 21.11 7.35
C PRO A 79 9.48 20.30 6.87
N LYS A 80 8.53 20.03 7.78
CA LYS A 80 7.25 19.43 7.40
C LYS A 80 6.42 20.46 6.63
N ALA A 81 5.80 20.02 5.55
CA ALA A 81 4.87 20.84 4.80
C ALA A 81 3.65 21.19 5.66
N PRO A 82 3.04 22.39 5.48
CA PRO A 82 1.79 22.79 6.12
C PRO A 82 0.64 21.82 5.79
N PRO A 83 -0.52 21.94 6.45
CA PRO A 83 -1.74 21.27 6.00
C PRO A 83 -2.08 21.59 4.55
N SER A 84 -2.58 20.61 3.79
CA SER A 84 -2.93 20.75 2.37
C SER A 84 -3.88 21.93 2.09
N SER A 85 -4.76 22.25 3.01
CA SER A 85 -5.68 23.40 2.93
C SER A 85 -5.01 24.79 2.85
N SER A 86 -3.71 24.88 3.11
CA SER A 86 -2.89 26.09 2.96
C SER A 86 -1.78 25.97 1.94
N MET A 87 -1.96 25.06 0.97
CA MET A 87 -1.01 24.78 -0.12
C MET A 87 -1.78 24.67 -1.43
N ASN A 88 -1.11 24.80 -2.55
CA ASN A 88 -1.72 24.56 -3.86
C ASN A 88 -1.73 23.07 -4.20
N LEU A 89 -2.90 22.52 -4.53
CA LEU A 89 -2.97 21.27 -5.28
C LEU A 89 -2.26 21.48 -6.62
N CYS A 90 -1.27 20.68 -6.92
CA CYS A 90 -0.47 20.82 -8.13
C CYS A 90 -0.57 19.61 -9.07
N ASN A 91 -0.84 18.42 -8.50
CA ASN A 91 -0.98 17.21 -9.32
C ASN A 91 -1.93 16.21 -8.65
N ILE A 92 -2.66 15.43 -9.46
CA ILE A 92 -3.34 14.20 -9.06
C ILE A 92 -2.87 13.10 -9.99
N HIS A 93 -2.41 11.99 -9.41
CA HIS A 93 -2.06 10.78 -10.14
C HIS A 93 -2.45 9.53 -9.37
N THR A 94 -2.42 8.41 -10.05
CA THR A 94 -2.97 7.15 -9.55
C THR A 94 -2.01 6.00 -9.79
N HIS A 95 -1.91 5.13 -8.81
CA HIS A 95 -1.10 3.93 -8.87
C HIS A 95 -1.98 2.68 -8.94
N THR A 96 -1.57 1.68 -9.74
CA THR A 96 -2.18 0.34 -9.71
C THR A 96 -1.69 -0.38 -8.47
N ASN A 97 -2.61 -0.79 -7.61
CA ASN A 97 -2.41 -1.23 -6.24
C ASN A 97 -1.91 -0.10 -5.32
N ALA A 98 -1.96 -0.34 -4.01
CA ALA A 98 -1.38 0.56 -3.04
C ALA A 98 0.14 0.39 -3.00
N GLU A 99 0.90 1.48 -3.12
CA GLU A 99 2.35 1.42 -2.91
C GLU A 99 2.71 1.37 -1.42
N HIS A 100 1.89 1.98 -0.56
CA HIS A 100 1.98 1.81 0.88
C HIS A 100 1.33 0.50 1.32
N LYS A 101 1.73 0.01 2.50
CA LYS A 101 1.01 -1.05 3.21
C LYS A 101 0.34 -0.46 4.43
N GLY A 102 -0.92 -0.83 4.66
CA GLY A 102 -1.71 -0.30 5.77
C GLY A 102 -2.75 -1.29 6.30
N PRO A 103 -3.47 -0.96 7.40
CA PRO A 103 -4.46 -1.84 8.00
C PRO A 103 -5.56 -2.29 7.05
N GLY A 104 -6.02 -1.41 6.15
CA GLY A 104 -7.07 -1.70 5.16
C GLY A 104 -6.55 -2.29 3.84
N PHE A 105 -5.23 -2.29 3.59
CA PHE A 105 -4.59 -2.74 2.37
C PHE A 105 -3.26 -3.41 2.69
N SER A 106 -3.32 -4.69 3.01
CA SER A 106 -2.17 -5.48 3.45
C SER A 106 -1.95 -6.76 2.65
N VAL A 107 -2.83 -7.06 1.70
CA VAL A 107 -2.72 -8.23 0.83
C VAL A 107 -1.68 -7.92 -0.25
N PHE A 108 -0.51 -8.58 -0.16
CA PHE A 108 0.55 -8.38 -1.14
C PHE A 108 0.12 -8.88 -2.52
N VAL A 109 0.30 -8.04 -3.53
CA VAL A 109 0.13 -8.37 -4.94
C VAL A 109 1.52 -8.54 -5.55
N ASP A 110 1.67 -9.43 -6.51
CA ASP A 110 2.95 -9.77 -7.11
C ASP A 110 3.76 -8.51 -7.50
N ALA A 111 5.07 -8.57 -7.25
CA ALA A 111 5.99 -7.46 -7.46
C ALA A 111 6.45 -7.29 -8.92
N THR A 112 5.98 -8.13 -9.88
CA THR A 112 6.59 -8.18 -11.22
C THR A 112 6.21 -7.03 -12.13
N ASP A 113 4.91 -6.63 -12.16
CA ASP A 113 4.46 -5.60 -13.11
C ASP A 113 3.96 -4.33 -12.43
N ASN A 114 3.07 -4.46 -11.46
CA ASN A 114 2.47 -3.31 -10.76
C ASN A 114 2.57 -3.43 -9.24
N GLY A 115 3.15 -4.47 -8.70
CA GLY A 115 3.46 -4.68 -7.28
C GLY A 115 2.45 -4.11 -6.26
N GLY A 116 2.91 -3.93 -5.02
CA GLY A 116 2.14 -3.24 -3.99
C GLY A 116 1.12 -4.11 -3.26
N TYR A 117 0.06 -3.47 -2.74
CA TYR A 117 -0.91 -4.11 -1.85
C TYR A 117 -2.34 -3.87 -2.33
N ALA A 118 -3.18 -4.90 -2.18
CA ALA A 118 -4.62 -4.80 -2.43
C ALA A 118 -5.39 -4.53 -1.15
N CYS A 119 -6.59 -3.96 -1.31
CA CYS A 119 -7.57 -3.81 -0.25
C CYS A 119 -7.97 -5.17 0.33
N ASN A 120 -8.06 -5.26 1.65
CA ASN A 120 -8.37 -6.51 2.34
C ASN A 120 -9.77 -7.04 2.02
N GLU A 121 -10.71 -6.14 1.70
CA GLU A 121 -12.12 -6.45 1.40
C GLU A 121 -12.36 -6.95 -0.03
N THR A 122 -11.31 -7.09 -0.86
CA THR A 122 -11.44 -7.52 -2.26
C THR A 122 -12.18 -8.84 -2.43
N ALA A 123 -11.99 -9.79 -1.51
CA ALA A 123 -12.65 -11.10 -1.55
C ALA A 123 -14.15 -11.06 -1.17
N GLU A 124 -14.64 -9.94 -0.64
CA GLU A 124 -16.01 -9.76 -0.17
C GLU A 124 -16.93 -9.12 -1.22
N LEU A 125 -16.37 -8.75 -2.38
CA LEU A 125 -17.13 -8.09 -3.44
C LEU A 125 -18.18 -9.01 -4.06
N SER A 126 -19.36 -8.45 -4.31
CA SER A 126 -20.44 -9.11 -5.03
C SER A 126 -20.14 -9.23 -6.53
N ALA A 127 -20.82 -10.15 -7.21
CA ALA A 127 -20.71 -10.29 -8.66
C ALA A 127 -21.13 -9.02 -9.43
N ALA A 128 -22.00 -8.18 -8.86
CA ALA A 128 -22.39 -6.90 -9.45
C ALA A 128 -21.26 -5.90 -9.39
N GLU A 129 -20.58 -5.78 -8.25
CA GLU A 129 -19.42 -4.90 -8.06
C GLU A 129 -18.22 -5.33 -8.91
N LEU A 130 -18.10 -6.62 -9.21
CA LEU A 130 -17.06 -7.20 -10.07
C LEU A 130 -17.43 -7.19 -11.56
N ALA A 131 -18.64 -6.73 -11.93
CA ALA A 131 -19.05 -6.74 -13.33
C ALA A 131 -18.09 -5.91 -14.18
N PRO A 132 -17.67 -6.42 -15.36
CA PRO A 132 -16.78 -5.69 -16.24
C PRO A 132 -17.32 -4.30 -16.61
N SER A 133 -16.44 -3.32 -16.68
CA SER A 133 -16.70 -2.00 -17.22
C SER A 133 -15.58 -1.62 -18.17
N GLU A 134 -15.93 -1.01 -19.29
CA GLU A 134 -15.00 -0.54 -20.31
C GLU A 134 -15.12 0.98 -20.46
N GLY A 135 -13.98 1.65 -20.60
CA GLY A 135 -13.97 3.10 -20.75
C GLY A 135 -12.61 3.67 -21.08
N ALA A 136 -12.48 5.00 -20.94
CA ALA A 136 -11.29 5.74 -21.32
C ALA A 136 -10.12 5.48 -20.35
N TYR A 137 -10.40 5.34 -19.03
CA TYR A 137 -9.37 5.09 -18.03
C TYR A 137 -8.82 3.66 -18.12
N LYS A 138 -7.49 3.52 -18.05
CA LYS A 138 -6.77 2.25 -18.24
C LYS A 138 -5.97 1.85 -16.98
N GLY A 139 -5.49 0.60 -16.99
CA GLY A 139 -4.61 0.09 -15.93
C GLY A 139 -5.33 -0.47 -14.71
N VAL A 140 -6.68 -0.45 -14.67
CA VAL A 140 -7.46 -1.03 -13.57
C VAL A 140 -8.82 -1.54 -14.06
N VAL A 141 -9.34 -2.56 -13.39
CA VAL A 141 -10.68 -3.12 -13.60
C VAL A 141 -11.38 -3.30 -12.24
N PRO A 142 -12.72 -3.48 -12.21
CA PRO A 142 -13.44 -3.78 -10.98
C PRO A 142 -12.84 -4.97 -10.23
N GLY A 143 -12.70 -4.84 -8.92
CA GLY A 143 -12.04 -5.80 -8.03
C GLY A 143 -10.55 -5.51 -7.78
N GLN A 144 -9.95 -4.61 -8.53
CA GLN A 144 -8.57 -4.17 -8.30
C GLN A 144 -8.50 -2.95 -7.37
N THR A 145 -7.30 -2.72 -6.86
CA THR A 145 -6.99 -1.60 -5.97
C THR A 145 -6.22 -0.53 -6.73
N ILE A 146 -6.50 0.74 -6.43
CA ILE A 146 -5.63 1.87 -6.80
C ILE A 146 -5.28 2.70 -5.55
N GLU A 147 -4.14 3.36 -5.58
CA GLU A 147 -3.80 4.42 -4.64
C GLU A 147 -3.78 5.76 -5.37
N VAL A 148 -4.49 6.73 -4.83
CA VAL A 148 -4.59 8.08 -5.38
C VAL A 148 -3.76 9.04 -4.56
N HIS A 149 -2.95 9.85 -5.23
CA HIS A 149 -2.12 10.88 -4.63
C HIS A 149 -2.59 12.27 -5.07
N TRP A 150 -3.02 13.09 -4.10
CA TRP A 150 -3.22 14.52 -4.26
C TRP A 150 -1.95 15.23 -3.78
N VAL A 151 -1.16 15.72 -4.72
CA VAL A 151 0.12 16.38 -4.42
C VAL A 151 -0.10 17.87 -4.27
N HIS A 152 0.38 18.42 -3.16
CA HIS A 152 0.31 19.83 -2.82
C HIS A 152 1.69 20.43 -2.68
N THR A 153 1.82 21.70 -3.02
CA THR A 153 3.07 22.48 -2.94
C THR A 153 2.84 23.82 -2.26
N THR A 154 3.87 24.34 -1.58
CA THR A 154 3.88 25.70 -1.06
C THR A 154 4.16 26.76 -2.14
N CYS A 155 4.54 26.33 -3.33
CA CYS A 155 4.78 27.22 -4.46
C CYS A 155 3.46 27.81 -5.00
N ASP A 156 3.53 28.96 -5.64
CA ASP A 156 2.47 29.50 -6.48
C ASP A 156 2.42 28.67 -7.78
N ALA A 157 1.64 27.59 -7.73
CA ALA A 157 1.58 26.58 -8.79
C ALA A 157 0.14 26.41 -9.29
N THR A 158 0.02 26.18 -10.59
CA THR A 158 -1.24 25.80 -11.23
C THR A 158 -1.29 24.28 -11.39
N PRO A 159 -2.43 23.63 -11.10
CA PRO A 159 -2.59 22.20 -11.32
C PRO A 159 -2.26 21.78 -12.75
N GLY A 160 -1.49 20.69 -12.90
CA GLY A 160 -1.03 20.24 -14.21
C GLY A 160 -0.45 18.85 -14.22
N GLU A 161 0.02 18.45 -15.39
CA GLU A 161 0.58 17.13 -15.67
C GLU A 161 1.89 16.90 -14.90
N GLY A 162 1.97 15.76 -14.23
CA GLY A 162 3.17 15.25 -13.57
C GLY A 162 3.65 16.11 -12.38
N LEU A 163 4.66 15.61 -11.68
CA LEU A 163 5.22 16.29 -10.51
C LEU A 163 5.96 17.59 -10.84
N GLY A 164 6.30 17.81 -12.11
CA GLY A 164 6.89 19.10 -12.58
C GLY A 164 5.98 20.30 -12.33
N ALA A 165 4.65 20.11 -12.37
CA ALA A 165 3.68 21.14 -12.03
C ALA A 165 3.79 21.62 -10.57
N CYS A 166 4.35 20.80 -9.68
CA CYS A 166 4.51 21.12 -8.26
C CYS A 166 5.74 21.99 -7.96
N VAL A 167 6.65 22.13 -8.91
CA VAL A 167 7.88 22.92 -8.76
C VAL A 167 8.04 23.82 -10.01
N PRO A 168 7.14 24.83 -10.15
CA PRO A 168 7.22 25.74 -11.29
C PRO A 168 8.50 26.57 -11.27
N GLU A 169 8.85 27.12 -12.43
CA GLU A 169 10.02 28.00 -12.56
C GLU A 169 9.95 29.16 -11.56
N GLY A 170 11.06 29.38 -10.87
CA GLY A 170 11.19 30.42 -9.84
C GLY A 170 10.81 29.98 -8.42
N CYS A 171 10.28 28.78 -8.22
CA CYS A 171 10.12 28.22 -6.89
C CYS A 171 11.43 27.60 -6.40
N THR A 172 12.05 28.17 -5.37
CA THR A 172 13.38 27.79 -4.90
C THR A 172 13.37 26.79 -3.74
N ASP A 173 12.35 26.82 -2.90
CA ASP A 173 12.26 26.01 -1.68
C ASP A 173 10.88 25.36 -1.53
N PRO A 174 10.47 24.45 -2.45
CA PRO A 174 9.18 23.82 -2.38
C PRO A 174 9.08 22.88 -1.17
N LEU A 175 8.05 23.03 -0.36
CA LEU A 175 7.60 21.97 0.53
C LEU A 175 6.48 21.22 -0.16
N LEU A 176 6.63 19.90 -0.27
CA LEU A 176 5.65 19.02 -0.88
C LEU A 176 4.89 18.23 0.18
N ARG A 177 3.59 18.08 -0.03
CA ARG A 177 2.72 17.23 0.76
C ARG A 177 1.89 16.34 -0.16
N VAL A 178 1.78 15.06 0.18
CA VAL A 178 0.90 14.13 -0.51
C VAL A 178 -0.18 13.66 0.44
N GLU A 179 -1.42 13.89 0.05
CA GLU A 179 -2.59 13.24 0.63
C GLU A 179 -2.83 11.96 -0.15
N ALA A 180 -2.75 10.80 0.49
CA ALA A 180 -2.89 9.50 -0.15
C ALA A 180 -4.12 8.75 0.35
N GLN A 181 -4.85 8.12 -0.56
CA GLN A 181 -6.00 7.26 -0.28
C GLN A 181 -6.00 6.05 -1.19
N THR A 182 -6.15 4.88 -0.59
CA THR A 182 -6.30 3.61 -1.31
C THR A 182 -7.77 3.30 -1.52
N PHE A 183 -8.12 2.89 -2.75
CA PHE A 183 -9.48 2.56 -3.15
C PHE A 183 -9.58 1.13 -3.68
N LEU A 184 -10.67 0.47 -3.32
CA LEU A 184 -11.16 -0.74 -3.96
C LEU A 184 -12.10 -0.33 -5.10
N VAL A 185 -11.68 -0.56 -6.34
CA VAL A 185 -12.44 -0.17 -7.52
C VAL A 185 -13.58 -1.16 -7.76
N VAL A 186 -14.77 -0.64 -7.91
CA VAL A 186 -16.01 -1.43 -8.07
C VAL A 186 -16.87 -0.89 -9.22
N ASN A 187 -17.75 -1.72 -9.75
CA ASN A 187 -18.79 -1.27 -10.67
C ASN A 187 -20.09 -1.03 -9.87
N ASP A 188 -20.13 0.06 -9.14
CA ASP A 188 -21.28 0.49 -8.32
C ASP A 188 -21.39 2.02 -8.30
N ALA A 189 -22.46 2.53 -8.90
CA ALA A 189 -22.75 3.98 -8.94
C ALA A 189 -23.07 4.61 -7.57
N ASN A 190 -23.21 3.82 -6.49
CA ASN A 190 -23.34 4.33 -5.13
C ASN A 190 -21.98 4.43 -4.40
N ALA A 191 -20.90 3.93 -5.00
CA ALA A 191 -19.55 4.13 -4.48
C ALA A 191 -19.10 5.58 -4.73
N LEU A 192 -17.91 5.95 -4.23
CA LEU A 192 -17.38 7.31 -4.38
C LEU A 192 -17.18 7.66 -5.86
N ASP A 193 -17.47 8.92 -6.20
CA ASP A 193 -17.30 9.46 -7.55
C ASP A 193 -15.95 10.17 -7.67
N PHE A 194 -15.09 9.66 -8.54
CA PHE A 194 -13.76 10.22 -8.75
C PHE A 194 -13.79 11.62 -9.36
N THR A 195 -14.79 11.93 -10.18
CA THR A 195 -14.92 13.26 -10.78
C THR A 195 -15.13 14.36 -9.74
N GLU A 196 -15.82 14.05 -8.63
CA GLU A 196 -15.97 14.96 -7.50
C GLU A 196 -14.67 15.13 -6.72
N MET A 197 -13.93 14.01 -6.52
CA MET A 197 -12.66 14.01 -5.78
C MET A 197 -11.53 14.69 -6.52
N ALA A 198 -11.50 14.56 -7.86
CA ALA A 198 -10.46 15.13 -8.71
C ALA A 198 -10.83 16.49 -9.30
N ALA A 199 -12.01 17.04 -8.98
CA ALA A 199 -12.37 18.40 -9.36
C ALA A 199 -11.36 19.39 -8.77
N VAL A 200 -10.90 20.33 -9.59
CA VAL A 200 -10.03 21.41 -9.13
C VAL A 200 -10.90 22.60 -8.75
N VAL A 201 -10.80 23.03 -7.50
CA VAL A 201 -11.52 24.19 -6.97
C VAL A 201 -10.53 25.22 -6.46
N GLU A 202 -10.87 26.51 -6.62
CA GLU A 202 -10.10 27.61 -6.05
C GLU A 202 -10.79 28.06 -4.75
N GLU A 203 -10.09 27.90 -3.62
CA GLU A 203 -10.61 28.25 -2.30
C GLU A 203 -10.38 29.74 -1.94
N LYS A 204 -11.09 30.21 -0.92
CA LYS A 204 -10.82 31.50 -0.31
C LYS A 204 -9.39 31.55 0.23
N GLY A 205 -8.54 32.32 -0.40
CA GLY A 205 -7.10 32.40 -0.12
C GLY A 205 -6.26 32.20 -1.36
N GLY A 206 -6.90 31.83 -2.49
CA GLY A 206 -6.25 31.68 -3.78
C GLY A 206 -5.48 30.36 -3.93
N PHE A 207 -5.73 29.36 -3.07
CA PHE A 207 -5.15 28.04 -3.21
C PHE A 207 -6.05 27.12 -4.04
N TYR A 208 -5.44 26.40 -4.98
CA TYR A 208 -6.11 25.29 -5.64
C TYR A 208 -6.26 24.11 -4.69
N GLN A 209 -7.44 23.49 -4.68
CA GLN A 209 -7.75 22.34 -3.84
C GLN A 209 -8.46 21.24 -4.66
N ALA A 210 -8.43 20.01 -4.17
CA ALA A 210 -9.30 18.96 -4.67
C ALA A 210 -10.75 19.21 -4.20
N GLY A 211 -11.73 18.87 -5.04
CA GLY A 211 -13.14 19.02 -4.70
C GLY A 211 -13.55 18.25 -3.45
N MET A 212 -12.97 17.06 -3.27
CA MET A 212 -13.14 16.25 -2.06
C MET A 212 -11.96 15.30 -1.88
N ILE A 213 -11.49 15.10 -0.65
CA ILE A 213 -10.63 13.99 -0.27
C ILE A 213 -11.36 13.22 0.85
N PRO A 214 -11.49 11.88 0.79
CA PRO A 214 -12.21 11.10 1.80
C PRO A 214 -11.70 11.37 3.22
N SER A 215 -12.60 11.49 4.19
CA SER A 215 -12.27 11.78 5.58
C SER A 215 -12.75 10.73 6.57
N ASP A 216 -13.47 9.70 6.11
CA ASP A 216 -14.07 8.62 6.90
C ASP A 216 -13.28 7.30 6.84
N THR A 217 -12.10 7.30 6.23
CA THR A 217 -11.21 6.15 6.06
C THR A 217 -10.13 6.03 7.15
N GLY A 218 -10.40 6.58 8.31
CA GLY A 218 -9.54 6.59 9.48
C GLY A 218 -8.64 7.82 9.57
N THR A 219 -8.00 8.01 10.72
CA THR A 219 -7.06 9.10 10.94
C THR A 219 -5.81 8.91 10.08
N PRO A 220 -5.49 9.85 9.19
CA PRO A 220 -4.31 9.73 8.36
C PRO A 220 -3.01 9.64 9.16
N VAL A 221 -2.11 8.79 8.73
CA VAL A 221 -0.77 8.66 9.28
C VAL A 221 0.14 9.65 8.58
N THR A 222 0.69 10.60 9.34
CA THR A 222 1.56 11.67 8.81
C THR A 222 3.01 11.40 9.14
N PHE A 223 3.87 11.37 8.12
CA PHE A 223 5.31 11.13 8.29
C PHE A 223 6.14 11.81 7.20
N PRO A 224 7.42 12.12 7.48
CA PRO A 224 8.37 12.53 6.46
C PRO A 224 8.84 11.34 5.63
N GLY A 225 8.89 11.52 4.34
CA GLY A 225 9.33 10.54 3.36
C GLY A 225 9.89 11.21 2.12
N SER A 226 9.84 10.54 0.98
CA SER A 226 10.35 11.04 -0.30
C SER A 226 9.30 10.89 -1.40
N THR A 227 9.56 11.47 -2.57
CA THR A 227 8.83 11.10 -3.78
C THR A 227 9.09 9.64 -4.12
N THR A 228 8.13 9.01 -4.80
CA THR A 228 8.22 7.62 -5.26
C THR A 228 8.44 7.58 -6.77
N GLY A 229 8.65 6.39 -7.30
CA GLY A 229 8.83 6.16 -8.73
C GLY A 229 9.57 4.85 -8.98
N PRO A 230 9.37 4.22 -10.13
CA PRO A 230 9.88 2.87 -10.41
C PRO A 230 11.42 2.78 -10.51
N SER A 231 12.09 3.91 -10.71
CA SER A 231 13.56 3.98 -10.75
C SER A 231 14.22 3.98 -9.37
N TYR A 232 13.45 4.21 -8.30
CA TYR A 232 13.99 4.23 -6.94
C TYR A 232 13.86 2.86 -6.28
N THR A 233 14.90 2.50 -5.53
CA THR A 233 15.00 1.25 -4.77
C THR A 233 15.54 1.55 -3.37
N GLN A 234 15.82 0.53 -2.57
CA GLN A 234 16.53 0.73 -1.30
C GLN A 234 18.01 1.04 -1.49
N ALA A 235 18.58 0.73 -2.68
CA ALA A 235 19.95 1.10 -3.06
C ALA A 235 20.02 2.45 -3.80
N VAL A 236 18.90 2.93 -4.36
CA VAL A 236 18.83 4.18 -5.12
C VAL A 236 17.72 5.05 -4.53
N CYS A 237 18.10 5.95 -3.62
CA CYS A 237 17.16 6.85 -2.95
C CYS A 237 16.56 7.90 -3.88
N SER A 238 15.30 8.27 -3.62
CA SER A 238 14.71 9.49 -4.12
C SER A 238 15.30 10.71 -3.35
N PRO A 239 15.77 11.74 -4.04
CA PRO A 239 16.33 12.92 -3.40
C PRO A 239 15.28 13.92 -2.91
N ALA A 240 14.06 13.87 -3.45
CA ALA A 240 13.02 14.86 -3.16
C ALA A 240 12.21 14.46 -1.94
N GLN A 241 12.20 15.31 -0.92
CA GLN A 241 11.52 15.07 0.34
C GLN A 241 10.04 15.50 0.28
N VAL A 242 9.17 14.73 0.95
CA VAL A 242 7.72 14.91 0.94
C VAL A 242 7.16 14.67 2.35
N THR A 243 6.20 15.46 2.76
CA THR A 243 5.34 15.14 3.90
C THR A 243 4.18 14.29 3.43
N TRP A 244 4.16 13.02 3.81
CA TRP A 244 3.08 12.08 3.51
C TRP A 244 1.96 12.16 4.54
N ASN A 245 0.73 11.97 4.09
CA ASN A 245 -0.47 11.88 4.88
C ASN A 245 -1.36 10.77 4.32
N VAL A 246 -1.13 9.54 4.77
CA VAL A 246 -1.72 8.33 4.20
C VAL A 246 -2.89 7.84 5.04
N ARG A 247 -4.05 7.68 4.43
CA ARG A 247 -5.26 7.16 5.08
C ARG A 247 -5.17 5.65 5.23
N PRO A 248 -5.50 5.09 6.43
CA PRO A 248 -5.20 3.70 6.75
C PRO A 248 -6.19 2.68 6.20
N MET A 249 -7.38 3.08 5.77
CA MET A 249 -8.43 2.18 5.32
C MET A 249 -8.80 2.43 3.86
N CYS A 250 -9.24 1.38 3.15
CA CYS A 250 -9.78 1.50 1.80
C CYS A 250 -11.18 2.14 1.80
N ALA A 251 -11.53 2.75 0.67
CA ALA A 251 -12.91 3.08 0.32
C ALA A 251 -13.27 2.47 -1.04
N LYS A 252 -14.55 2.26 -1.32
CA LYS A 252 -15.02 1.81 -2.64
C LYS A 252 -15.14 3.00 -3.59
N LEU A 253 -14.68 2.81 -4.84
CA LEU A 253 -14.67 3.81 -5.89
C LEU A 253 -15.34 3.28 -7.15
N ASP A 254 -16.31 4.03 -7.72
CA ASP A 254 -16.97 3.65 -8.97
C ASP A 254 -16.01 3.78 -10.16
N ILE A 255 -15.75 2.66 -10.86
CA ILE A 255 -14.94 2.61 -12.08
C ILE A 255 -15.47 3.53 -13.18
N ASN A 256 -16.79 3.72 -13.26
CA ASN A 256 -17.39 4.55 -14.30
C ASN A 256 -17.05 6.03 -14.11
N SER A 257 -16.84 6.46 -12.87
CA SER A 257 -16.39 7.82 -12.56
C SER A 257 -14.93 8.07 -13.00
N LEU A 258 -14.06 7.06 -12.87
CA LEU A 258 -12.70 7.10 -13.44
C LEU A 258 -12.74 7.19 -14.98
N HIS A 259 -13.59 6.38 -15.61
CA HIS A 259 -13.76 6.42 -17.06
C HIS A 259 -14.27 7.77 -17.54
N LYS A 260 -15.22 8.36 -16.84
CA LYS A 260 -15.75 9.69 -17.12
C LYS A 260 -14.66 10.75 -16.98
N TRP A 261 -13.94 10.77 -15.88
CA TRP A 261 -12.84 11.70 -15.63
C TRP A 261 -11.76 11.67 -16.72
N ALA A 262 -11.37 10.47 -17.17
CA ALA A 262 -10.40 10.31 -18.26
C ALA A 262 -10.96 10.74 -19.62
N ALA A 263 -12.26 10.48 -19.90
CA ALA A 263 -12.89 10.79 -21.18
C ALA A 263 -13.16 12.29 -21.38
N GLU A 264 -13.50 13.01 -20.29
CA GLU A 264 -13.78 14.45 -20.32
C GLU A 264 -12.50 15.29 -20.45
N GLY A 265 -11.33 14.67 -20.25
CA GLY A 265 -10.05 15.34 -20.18
C GLY A 265 -9.86 16.03 -18.82
N ASN A 266 -8.71 15.87 -18.24
CA ASN A 266 -8.36 16.51 -16.97
C ASN A 266 -7.02 17.24 -17.10
N VAL A 267 -6.82 18.26 -16.28
CA VAL A 267 -5.63 19.13 -16.33
C VAL A 267 -4.34 18.36 -16.01
N PHE A 268 -4.45 17.19 -15.41
CA PHE A 268 -3.31 16.33 -15.03
C PHE A 268 -2.89 15.40 -16.17
N ASN A 269 -3.67 15.32 -17.25
CA ASN A 269 -3.49 14.37 -18.36
C ASN A 269 -3.40 12.91 -17.91
N GLU A 270 -4.06 12.59 -16.79
CA GLU A 270 -4.04 11.26 -16.18
C GLU A 270 -5.17 10.42 -16.77
N THR A 271 -4.83 9.37 -17.50
CA THR A 271 -5.78 8.49 -18.19
C THR A 271 -5.59 7.01 -17.90
N ALA A 272 -4.61 6.69 -17.05
CA ALA A 272 -4.31 5.32 -16.63
C ALA A 272 -3.62 5.31 -15.28
N SER A 273 -3.88 4.28 -14.48
CA SER A 273 -3.03 3.99 -13.32
C SER A 273 -1.70 3.37 -13.77
N HIS A 274 -0.66 3.59 -13.00
CA HIS A 274 0.68 3.09 -13.28
C HIS A 274 1.28 2.36 -12.08
N GLY A 275 2.40 1.62 -12.32
CA GLY A 275 3.02 0.77 -11.31
C GLY A 275 3.62 1.56 -10.15
N VAL A 276 3.77 0.87 -9.04
CA VAL A 276 4.26 1.41 -7.77
C VAL A 276 5.76 1.18 -7.59
N ARG A 277 6.39 2.01 -6.76
CA ARG A 277 7.67 1.70 -6.16
C ARG A 277 7.49 0.58 -5.14
N GLN A 278 8.45 -0.35 -5.06
CA GLN A 278 8.45 -1.38 -4.03
C GLN A 278 8.58 -0.77 -2.63
N LEU A 279 7.90 -1.43 -1.67
CA LEU A 279 7.92 -1.02 -0.27
C LEU A 279 9.35 -0.97 0.28
N VAL A 280 9.67 0.13 0.94
CA VAL A 280 10.92 0.29 1.68
C VAL A 280 10.77 -0.41 3.03
N THR A 281 11.62 -1.39 3.30
CA THR A 281 11.56 -2.23 4.51
C THR A 281 12.74 -2.02 5.45
N ALA A 282 13.87 -1.46 4.96
CA ALA A 282 15.04 -1.17 5.78
C ALA A 282 14.75 -0.02 6.76
N PRO A 283 14.78 -0.25 8.08
CA PRO A 283 14.50 0.79 9.07
C PRO A 283 15.39 2.02 8.96
N GLU A 284 16.63 1.84 8.49
CA GLU A 284 17.63 2.90 8.30
C GLU A 284 17.19 3.92 7.25
N LEU A 285 16.30 3.52 6.35
CA LEU A 285 15.74 4.38 5.31
C LEU A 285 14.41 5.03 5.71
N LEU A 286 13.79 4.63 6.81
CA LEU A 286 12.47 5.08 7.22
C LEU A 286 12.54 6.11 8.34
N SER A 287 11.68 7.12 8.30
CA SER A 287 11.45 7.99 9.46
C SER A 287 10.67 7.25 10.56
N PRO A 288 10.85 7.56 11.84
CA PRO A 288 9.92 7.12 12.87
C PRO A 288 8.54 7.75 12.66
N ILE A 289 7.46 6.98 12.88
CA ILE A 289 6.08 7.48 12.99
C ILE A 289 5.78 7.72 14.46
N GLN A 290 5.20 8.88 14.76
CA GLN A 290 4.83 9.32 16.13
C GLN A 290 3.34 9.10 16.40
#